data_046856d7cef37df65833771b8695995e
#
_entry.id   046856d7cef37df65833771b8695995e
#
_cell.length_a   1.000
_cell.length_b   1.000
_cell.length_c   1.000
_cell.angle_alpha   90.00
_cell.angle_beta   90.00
_cell.angle_gamma   90.00
#
_symmetry.space_group_name_H-M   'P 1'
#
loop_
_entity.id
_entity.type
_entity.pdbx_description
1 polymer ?
#
loop_
_entity_poly.entity_id
_entity_poly.type
_entity_poly.pdbx_seq_one_letter_code
_entity_poly.pdbx_strand_id
1 'polypeptide(L)'
;MKFKFRFLISLTCFALFVVFVIINSPPREVTIYVAPAGTHIDTATIYSPEFEKKGIKLNIVKFPDIVNVKTHVGKEDGPPTIGFAGTSLTATDLPNVRAAGVTGLMPLFVFVKNKFQRNNVSDLLGGRICLPPKQSITSLMALKVLEAYDINEKNSDIPYFSLKDWVSELKNGNCDGGIIILATDSTIIGDLKKIRI
;
A
#
# COMPACT_ATOMS: atom_id res chain seq x y z
N MET A 1 39.42 18.71 47.31
CA MET A 1 39.33 18.99 45.85
C MET A 1 38.99 17.76 45.00
N LYS A 2 39.55 16.57 45.25
CA LYS A 2 39.33 15.33 44.50
C LYS A 2 37.87 14.81 44.54
N PHE A 3 37.12 15.02 45.63
CA PHE A 3 35.74 14.57 45.79
C PHE A 3 34.77 15.35 44.90
N LYS A 4 34.89 16.68 44.86
CA LYS A 4 34.05 17.53 44.00
C LYS A 4 34.25 17.23 42.50
N PHE A 5 35.48 16.91 42.12
CA PHE A 5 35.81 16.55 40.73
C PHE A 5 35.18 15.21 40.29
N ARG A 6 35.24 14.19 41.16
CA ARG A 6 34.60 12.89 40.90
C ARG A 6 33.09 12.99 40.81
N PHE A 7 32.45 13.81 41.66
CA PHE A 7 31.03 14.07 41.62
C PHE A 7 30.62 14.77 40.34
N LEU A 8 31.40 15.75 39.89
CA LEU A 8 31.12 16.45 38.62
C LEU A 8 31.19 15.51 37.41
N ILE A 9 32.19 14.63 37.35
CA ILE A 9 32.32 13.63 36.27
C ILE A 9 31.12 12.69 36.28
N SER A 10 30.73 12.18 37.45
CA SER A 10 29.57 11.27 37.54
C SER A 10 28.27 11.94 37.05
N LEU A 11 28.07 13.21 37.45
CA LEU A 11 26.89 13.97 37.01
C LEU A 11 26.88 14.20 35.50
N THR A 12 28.05 14.51 34.92
CA THR A 12 28.17 14.70 33.48
C THR A 12 27.91 13.39 32.71
N CYS A 13 28.46 12.27 33.15
CA CYS A 13 28.24 10.96 32.57
C CYS A 13 26.74 10.57 32.65
N PHE A 14 26.10 10.84 33.78
CA PHE A 14 24.66 10.59 33.94
C PHE A 14 23.82 11.45 32.99
N ALA A 15 24.13 12.75 32.88
CA ALA A 15 23.45 13.64 31.95
C ALA A 15 23.61 13.17 30.49
N LEU A 16 24.81 12.78 30.07
CA LEU A 16 25.08 12.23 28.75
C LEU A 16 24.31 10.93 28.51
N PHE A 17 24.24 10.04 29.51
CA PHE A 17 23.46 8.82 29.43
C PHE A 17 21.98 9.09 29.27
N VAL A 18 21.41 10.03 30.02
CA VAL A 18 20.00 10.44 29.88
C VAL A 18 19.73 11.01 28.48
N VAL A 19 20.58 11.89 27.97
CA VAL A 19 20.50 12.43 26.63
C VAL A 19 20.57 11.30 25.59
N PHE A 20 21.50 10.37 25.75
CA PHE A 20 21.63 9.20 24.88
C PHE A 20 20.35 8.35 24.85
N VAL A 21 19.76 8.07 26.02
CA VAL A 21 18.49 7.32 26.12
C VAL A 21 17.35 8.06 25.44
N ILE A 22 17.24 9.38 25.63
CA ILE A 22 16.17 10.18 25.01
C ILE A 22 16.31 10.17 23.48
N ILE A 23 17.52 10.39 22.97
CA ILE A 23 17.77 10.44 21.51
C ILE A 23 17.51 9.07 20.85
N ASN A 24 17.84 7.98 21.54
CA ASN A 24 17.67 6.61 21.00
C ASN A 24 16.34 5.95 21.39
N SER A 25 15.47 6.68 22.10
CA SER A 25 14.14 6.15 22.42
C SER A 25 13.29 6.01 21.15
N PRO A 26 12.56 4.90 21.00
CA PRO A 26 11.64 4.75 19.87
C PRO A 26 10.57 5.85 19.90
N PRO A 27 10.06 6.25 18.72
CA PRO A 27 9.01 7.25 18.66
C PRO A 27 7.77 6.75 19.41
N ARG A 28 7.07 7.63 20.11
CA ARG A 28 5.84 7.30 20.83
C ARG A 28 4.62 7.25 19.92
N GLU A 29 4.70 7.90 18.80
CA GLU A 29 3.65 7.93 17.78
C GLU A 29 4.25 7.68 16.40
N VAL A 30 3.51 6.95 15.57
CA VAL A 30 3.83 6.69 14.17
C VAL A 30 2.55 6.89 13.37
N THR A 31 2.63 7.56 12.24
CA THR A 31 1.48 7.72 11.33
C THR A 31 1.63 6.77 10.15
N ILE A 32 0.58 5.98 9.89
CA ILE A 32 0.51 5.12 8.72
C ILE A 32 -0.55 5.64 7.74
N TYR A 33 -0.14 5.86 6.51
CA TYR A 33 -1.02 6.29 5.42
C TYR A 33 -1.48 5.10 4.60
N VAL A 34 -2.80 4.96 4.45
CA VAL A 34 -3.41 3.80 3.78
C VAL A 34 -4.56 4.22 2.87
N ALA A 35 -4.89 3.40 1.89
CA ALA A 35 -6.14 3.52 1.16
C ALA A 35 -7.34 3.22 2.08
N PRO A 36 -8.52 3.80 1.84
CA PRO A 36 -9.69 3.63 2.70
C PRO A 36 -10.27 2.22 2.69
N ALA A 37 -9.88 1.39 1.73
CA ALA A 37 -10.31 -0.01 1.60
C ALA A 37 -9.20 -0.89 1.00
N GLY A 38 -9.29 -2.20 1.20
CA GLY A 38 -8.37 -3.20 0.67
C GLY A 38 -7.29 -3.61 1.67
N THR A 39 -6.35 -4.43 1.22
CA THR A 39 -5.36 -5.11 2.06
C THR A 39 -4.53 -4.18 2.95
N HIS A 40 -4.22 -2.97 2.50
CA HIS A 40 -3.36 -2.06 3.27
C HIS A 40 -4.00 -1.58 4.58
N ILE A 41 -5.31 -1.24 4.56
CA ILE A 41 -6.02 -0.85 5.77
C ILE A 41 -6.21 -2.04 6.72
N ASP A 42 -6.48 -3.24 6.17
CA ASP A 42 -6.63 -4.46 6.95
C ASP A 42 -5.30 -4.78 7.66
N THR A 43 -4.19 -4.72 6.94
CA THR A 43 -2.84 -4.91 7.48
C THR A 43 -2.50 -3.88 8.56
N ALA A 44 -2.77 -2.59 8.33
CA ALA A 44 -2.53 -1.55 9.32
C ALA A 44 -3.35 -1.77 10.60
N THR A 45 -4.59 -2.22 10.47
CA THR A 45 -5.46 -2.53 11.59
C THR A 45 -4.95 -3.72 12.41
N ILE A 46 -4.45 -4.76 11.74
CA ILE A 46 -3.84 -5.93 12.41
C ILE A 46 -2.57 -5.54 13.18
N TYR A 47 -1.77 -4.63 12.65
CA TYR A 47 -0.54 -4.19 13.31
C TYR A 47 -0.77 -3.21 14.47
N SER A 48 -1.89 -2.48 14.52
CA SER A 48 -2.14 -1.47 15.55
C SER A 48 -1.93 -2.01 16.98
N PRO A 49 -2.49 -3.16 17.40
CA PRO A 49 -2.27 -3.71 18.73
C PRO A 49 -0.79 -4.09 18.99
N GLU A 50 -0.04 -4.48 17.97
CA GLU A 50 1.38 -4.83 18.12
C GLU A 50 2.25 -3.58 18.37
N PHE A 51 1.91 -2.45 17.76
CA PHE A 51 2.52 -1.17 18.06
C PHE A 51 2.19 -0.72 19.49
N GLU A 52 0.94 -0.84 19.92
CA GLU A 52 0.50 -0.49 21.27
C GLU A 52 1.23 -1.30 22.34
N LYS A 53 1.44 -2.60 22.15
CA LYS A 53 2.26 -3.45 23.05
C LYS A 53 3.70 -2.94 23.23
N LYS A 54 4.21 -2.20 22.25
CA LYS A 54 5.55 -1.57 22.29
C LYS A 54 5.51 -0.14 22.81
N GLY A 55 4.36 0.35 23.28
CA GLY A 55 4.17 1.71 23.74
C GLY A 55 4.17 2.76 22.62
N ILE A 56 3.89 2.33 21.38
CA ILE A 56 3.83 3.19 20.20
C ILE A 56 2.37 3.30 19.75
N LYS A 57 1.87 4.51 19.65
CA LYS A 57 0.54 4.78 19.10
C LYS A 57 0.61 4.81 17.57
N LEU A 58 -0.15 3.94 16.91
CA LEU A 58 -0.26 3.93 15.46
C LEU A 58 -1.48 4.77 15.02
N ASN A 59 -1.24 5.90 14.37
CA ASN A 59 -2.27 6.76 13.82
C ASN A 59 -2.55 6.36 12.38
N ILE A 60 -3.71 5.76 12.10
CA ILE A 60 -4.10 5.31 10.76
C ILE A 60 -4.82 6.45 10.04
N VAL A 61 -4.21 6.97 8.98
CA VAL A 61 -4.76 8.06 8.15
C VAL A 61 -5.16 7.49 6.79
N LYS A 62 -6.44 7.66 6.44
CA LYS A 62 -7.01 7.16 5.19
C LYS A 62 -6.94 8.24 4.11
N PHE A 63 -6.32 7.91 2.99
CA PHE A 63 -6.32 8.74 1.79
C PHE A 63 -7.13 8.09 0.69
N PRO A 64 -7.95 8.86 -0.02
CA PRO A 64 -8.75 8.34 -1.14
C PRO A 64 -7.87 7.85 -2.30
N ASP A 65 -6.64 8.34 -2.39
CA ASP A 65 -5.70 8.03 -3.45
C ASP A 65 -4.34 7.61 -2.88
N ILE A 66 -3.86 6.44 -3.31
CA ILE A 66 -2.56 5.88 -2.88
C ILE A 66 -1.37 6.69 -3.40
N VAL A 67 -1.56 7.51 -4.44
CA VAL A 67 -0.53 8.43 -4.95
C VAL A 67 -0.18 9.46 -3.87
N ASN A 68 -1.17 9.91 -3.10
CA ASN A 68 -0.95 10.84 -2.00
C ASN A 68 -0.17 10.22 -0.83
N VAL A 69 -0.12 8.88 -0.70
CA VAL A 69 0.75 8.23 0.28
C VAL A 69 2.22 8.59 0.03
N LYS A 70 2.66 8.59 -1.24
CA LYS A 70 4.04 8.95 -1.60
C LYS A 70 4.41 10.38 -1.18
N THR A 71 3.48 11.32 -1.26
CA THR A 71 3.73 12.73 -0.93
C THR A 71 3.76 13.02 0.57
N HIS A 72 3.26 12.09 1.39
CA HIS A 72 3.16 12.25 2.83
C HIS A 72 4.18 11.40 3.61
N VAL A 73 4.63 10.29 3.02
CA VAL A 73 5.68 9.46 3.62
C VAL A 73 7.04 10.12 3.42
N GLY A 74 7.83 10.21 4.49
CA GLY A 74 9.18 10.79 4.46
C GLY A 74 9.23 12.31 4.57
N LYS A 75 8.12 12.97 4.96
CA LYS A 75 8.18 14.38 5.37
C LYS A 75 8.99 14.50 6.67
N GLU A 76 9.87 15.50 6.72
CA GLU A 76 10.77 15.72 7.85
C GLU A 76 10.06 16.29 9.08
N ASP A 77 8.92 16.96 8.87
CA ASP A 77 8.15 17.60 9.93
C ASP A 77 7.10 16.66 10.50
N GLY A 78 7.20 16.31 11.79
CA GLY A 78 6.21 15.54 12.51
C GLY A 78 6.66 14.14 12.93
N PRO A 79 5.74 13.29 13.45
CA PRO A 79 6.05 11.94 13.85
C PRO A 79 6.46 11.08 12.64
N PRO A 80 7.27 10.04 12.83
CA PRO A 80 7.64 9.12 11.77
C PRO A 80 6.44 8.60 11.01
N THR A 81 6.58 8.51 9.69
CA THR A 81 5.51 8.11 8.80
C THR A 81 5.82 6.77 8.12
N ILE A 82 4.81 5.95 7.95
CA ILE A 82 4.87 4.66 7.25
C ILE A 82 3.86 4.69 6.09
N GLY A 83 4.21 4.04 5.00
CA GLY A 83 3.31 3.81 3.88
C GLY A 83 3.57 2.46 3.24
N PHE A 84 2.56 1.89 2.63
CA PHE A 84 2.71 0.72 1.79
C PHE A 84 3.11 1.15 0.38
N ALA A 85 4.08 0.46 -0.19
CA ALA A 85 4.55 0.72 -1.53
C ALA A 85 4.63 -0.59 -2.33
N GLY A 86 4.33 -0.50 -3.62
CA GLY A 86 4.67 -1.57 -4.55
C GLY A 86 6.14 -1.46 -4.98
N THR A 87 6.62 -2.46 -5.72
CA THR A 87 8.00 -2.59 -6.17
C THR A 87 8.50 -1.48 -7.12
N SER A 88 7.64 -0.54 -7.50
CA SER A 88 7.95 0.52 -8.47
C SER A 88 8.56 1.78 -7.86
N LEU A 89 8.77 1.83 -6.53
CA LEU A 89 9.42 2.97 -5.89
C LEU A 89 10.93 2.78 -5.89
N THR A 90 11.64 3.80 -6.37
CA THR A 90 13.09 3.87 -6.34
C THR A 90 13.57 4.82 -5.24
N ALA A 91 14.83 4.67 -4.81
CA ALA A 91 15.45 5.58 -3.85
C ALA A 91 15.49 7.04 -4.36
N THR A 92 15.47 7.23 -5.66
CA THR A 92 15.42 8.55 -6.33
C THR A 92 14.06 9.24 -6.14
N ASP A 93 12.98 8.45 -6.07
CA ASP A 93 11.62 9.00 -5.88
C ASP A 93 11.39 9.47 -4.44
N LEU A 94 12.04 8.82 -3.48
CA LEU A 94 11.84 9.06 -2.05
C LEU A 94 13.18 8.97 -1.28
N PRO A 95 14.05 9.97 -1.38
CA PRO A 95 15.42 9.92 -0.82
C PRO A 95 15.45 9.78 0.71
N ASN A 96 14.43 10.31 1.41
CA ASN A 96 14.33 10.27 2.88
C ASN A 96 13.56 9.04 3.40
N VAL A 97 13.16 8.12 2.52
CA VAL A 97 12.42 6.92 2.89
C VAL A 97 13.32 5.69 2.86
N ARG A 98 13.09 4.77 3.78
CA ARG A 98 13.76 3.47 3.83
C ARG A 98 12.71 2.36 3.80
N ALA A 99 12.99 1.29 3.08
CA ALA A 99 12.17 0.09 3.14
C ALA A 99 12.37 -0.61 4.50
N ALA A 100 11.30 -0.72 5.27
CA ALA A 100 11.32 -1.42 6.56
C ALA A 100 11.24 -2.93 6.40
N GLY A 101 10.60 -3.41 5.32
CA GLY A 101 10.45 -4.83 5.04
C GLY A 101 9.37 -5.10 3.99
N VAL A 102 9.18 -6.37 3.70
CA VAL A 102 8.12 -6.87 2.81
C VAL A 102 6.96 -7.38 3.67
N THR A 103 5.78 -6.82 3.48
CA THR A 103 4.57 -7.21 4.24
C THR A 103 3.86 -8.41 3.64
N GLY A 104 4.13 -8.74 2.38
CA GLY A 104 3.54 -9.88 1.68
C GLY A 104 3.69 -9.79 0.18
N LEU A 105 3.37 -10.90 -0.48
CA LEU A 105 3.25 -10.98 -1.93
C LEU A 105 1.78 -10.89 -2.29
N MET A 106 1.42 -9.96 -3.17
CA MET A 106 0.08 -9.79 -3.68
C MET A 106 0.05 -10.17 -5.15
N PRO A 107 -0.67 -11.23 -5.53
CA PRO A 107 -0.82 -11.61 -6.92
C PRO A 107 -1.68 -10.60 -7.68
N LEU A 108 -1.41 -10.47 -8.97
CA LEU A 108 -2.27 -9.79 -9.91
C LEU A 108 -3.32 -10.80 -10.40
N PHE A 109 -4.59 -10.51 -10.13
CA PHE A 109 -5.71 -11.29 -10.61
C PHE A 109 -6.25 -10.68 -11.90
N VAL A 110 -6.51 -11.52 -12.86
CA VAL A 110 -7.24 -11.18 -14.09
C VAL A 110 -8.57 -11.93 -14.05
N PHE A 111 -9.66 -11.17 -14.03
CA PHE A 111 -11.02 -11.68 -14.15
C PHE A 111 -11.49 -11.54 -15.60
N VAL A 112 -12.11 -12.56 -16.12
CA VAL A 112 -12.61 -12.60 -17.51
C VAL A 112 -14.05 -13.09 -17.50
N LYS A 113 -14.90 -12.46 -18.28
CA LYS A 113 -16.31 -12.84 -18.39
C LYS A 113 -16.44 -14.21 -19.06
N ASN A 114 -17.04 -15.17 -18.34
CA ASN A 114 -17.13 -16.57 -18.75
C ASN A 114 -17.93 -16.78 -20.07
N LYS A 115 -18.78 -15.83 -20.44
CA LYS A 115 -19.63 -15.88 -21.65
C LYS A 115 -18.83 -16.12 -22.94
N PHE A 116 -17.54 -15.86 -22.96
CA PHE A 116 -16.71 -15.91 -24.16
C PHE A 116 -15.70 -17.05 -24.19
N GLN A 117 -15.73 -17.99 -23.22
CA GLN A 117 -14.71 -19.05 -23.08
C GLN A 117 -13.26 -18.51 -23.15
N ARG A 118 -13.08 -17.28 -22.66
CA ARG A 118 -11.81 -16.59 -22.68
C ARG A 118 -10.91 -17.16 -21.57
N ASN A 119 -9.74 -17.63 -21.95
CA ASN A 119 -8.79 -18.24 -21.02
C ASN A 119 -7.45 -17.50 -20.97
N ASN A 120 -7.26 -16.53 -21.87
CA ASN A 120 -6.01 -15.77 -21.99
C ASN A 120 -6.25 -14.27 -21.89
N VAL A 121 -5.22 -13.54 -21.48
CA VAL A 121 -5.26 -12.07 -21.43
C VAL A 121 -5.47 -11.47 -22.82
N SER A 122 -4.89 -12.08 -23.86
CA SER A 122 -5.08 -11.69 -25.27
C SER A 122 -6.54 -11.67 -25.72
N ASP A 123 -7.39 -12.48 -25.11
CA ASP A 123 -8.82 -12.55 -25.44
C ASP A 123 -9.59 -11.30 -24.99
N LEU A 124 -8.97 -10.43 -24.20
CA LEU A 124 -9.52 -9.13 -23.80
C LEU A 124 -9.35 -8.03 -24.85
N LEU A 125 -8.61 -8.30 -25.93
CA LEU A 125 -8.43 -7.34 -27.01
C LEU A 125 -9.78 -6.90 -27.60
N GLY A 126 -9.98 -5.60 -27.75
CA GLY A 126 -11.23 -5.01 -28.24
C GLY A 126 -12.37 -5.01 -27.22
N GLY A 127 -12.17 -5.58 -26.03
CA GLY A 127 -13.16 -5.63 -24.95
C GLY A 127 -13.12 -4.43 -24.02
N ARG A 128 -14.09 -4.40 -23.08
CA ARG A 128 -14.18 -3.44 -22.00
C ARG A 128 -13.47 -4.00 -20.77
N ILE A 129 -12.29 -3.44 -20.43
CA ILE A 129 -11.42 -3.90 -19.36
C ILE A 129 -11.44 -2.91 -18.21
N CYS A 130 -12.13 -3.24 -17.12
CA CYS A 130 -12.29 -2.35 -15.98
C CYS A 130 -11.08 -2.40 -15.06
N LEU A 131 -10.53 -1.24 -14.74
CA LEU A 131 -9.37 -1.08 -13.85
C LEU A 131 -9.74 -0.26 -12.62
N PRO A 132 -9.04 -0.45 -11.48
CA PRO A 132 -9.07 0.46 -10.34
C PRO A 132 -8.61 1.88 -10.73
N PRO A 133 -8.54 2.86 -9.79
CA PRO A 133 -8.15 4.23 -10.14
C PRO A 133 -6.86 4.31 -10.97
N LYS A 134 -6.84 5.16 -11.98
CA LYS A 134 -5.79 5.25 -13.02
C LYS A 134 -4.37 5.34 -12.46
N GLN A 135 -4.19 6.02 -11.33
CA GLN A 135 -2.89 6.22 -10.69
C GLN A 135 -2.57 5.17 -9.61
N SER A 136 -3.42 4.15 -9.44
CA SER A 136 -3.13 3.07 -8.51
C SER A 136 -2.00 2.16 -9.02
N ILE A 137 -1.27 1.54 -8.09
CA ILE A 137 -0.24 0.54 -8.44
C ILE A 137 -0.84 -0.59 -9.28
N THR A 138 -2.06 -1.01 -8.95
CA THR A 138 -2.79 -2.02 -9.71
C THR A 138 -2.94 -1.62 -11.17
N SER A 139 -3.45 -0.42 -11.44
CA SER A 139 -3.68 0.03 -12.83
C SER A 139 -2.38 0.22 -13.59
N LEU A 140 -1.32 0.73 -12.94
CA LEU A 140 -0.01 0.86 -13.56
C LEU A 140 0.57 -0.51 -13.96
N MET A 141 0.42 -1.52 -13.12
CA MET A 141 0.88 -2.88 -13.42
C MET A 141 -0.04 -3.58 -14.44
N ALA A 142 -1.35 -3.40 -14.32
CA ALA A 142 -2.32 -3.93 -15.28
C ALA A 142 -2.04 -3.40 -16.70
N LEU A 143 -1.80 -2.10 -16.86
CA LEU A 143 -1.46 -1.53 -18.17
C LEU A 143 -0.19 -2.14 -18.76
N LYS A 144 0.85 -2.40 -17.96
CA LYS A 144 2.07 -3.08 -18.43
C LYS A 144 1.79 -4.52 -18.88
N VAL A 145 0.92 -5.23 -18.16
CA VAL A 145 0.51 -6.58 -18.56
C VAL A 145 -0.30 -6.53 -19.85
N LEU A 146 -1.26 -5.62 -19.97
CA LEU A 146 -2.07 -5.46 -21.17
C LEU A 146 -1.22 -5.07 -22.38
N GLU A 147 -0.27 -4.15 -22.21
CA GLU A 147 0.68 -3.73 -23.25
C GLU A 147 1.52 -4.90 -23.79
N ALA A 148 1.93 -5.84 -22.92
CA ALA A 148 2.64 -7.05 -23.34
C ALA A 148 1.80 -7.98 -24.26
N TYR A 149 0.49 -7.76 -24.33
CA TYR A 149 -0.43 -8.44 -25.23
C TYR A 149 -1.00 -7.49 -26.31
N ASP A 150 -0.34 -6.36 -26.56
CA ASP A 150 -0.76 -5.34 -27.53
C ASP A 150 -2.13 -4.72 -27.23
N ILE A 151 -2.59 -4.76 -25.97
CA ILE A 151 -3.86 -4.19 -25.53
C ILE A 151 -3.61 -2.82 -24.89
N ASN A 152 -4.30 -1.79 -25.39
CA ASN A 152 -4.14 -0.42 -24.93
C ASN A 152 -5.42 0.42 -25.13
N GLU A 153 -5.44 1.66 -24.64
CA GLU A 153 -6.59 2.57 -24.72
C GLU A 153 -6.99 2.95 -26.17
N LYS A 154 -6.19 2.61 -27.20
CA LYS A 154 -6.52 2.86 -28.62
C LYS A 154 -7.34 1.72 -29.25
N ASN A 155 -7.19 0.50 -28.73
CA ASN A 155 -7.80 -0.69 -29.29
C ASN A 155 -8.75 -1.42 -28.33
N SER A 156 -8.91 -0.92 -27.10
CA SER A 156 -9.80 -1.49 -26.08
C SER A 156 -10.39 -0.37 -25.21
N ASP A 157 -11.57 -0.58 -24.65
CA ASP A 157 -12.18 0.34 -23.69
C ASP A 157 -11.65 0.03 -22.29
N ILE A 158 -10.88 0.97 -21.69
CA ILE A 158 -10.21 0.78 -20.40
C ILE A 158 -10.69 1.84 -19.40
N PRO A 159 -11.91 1.70 -18.84
CA PRO A 159 -12.43 2.61 -17.83
C PRO A 159 -11.81 2.36 -16.45
N TYR A 160 -11.71 3.44 -15.66
CA TYR A 160 -11.16 3.43 -14.31
C TYR A 160 -12.25 3.73 -13.28
N PHE A 161 -12.26 2.96 -12.18
CA PHE A 161 -13.30 3.03 -11.16
C PHE A 161 -12.70 3.13 -9.75
N SER A 162 -13.47 3.63 -8.79
CA SER A 162 -13.17 3.37 -7.38
C SER A 162 -13.20 1.85 -7.12
N LEU A 163 -12.52 1.38 -6.09
CA LEU A 163 -12.50 -0.07 -5.79
C LEU A 163 -13.92 -0.63 -5.59
N LYS A 164 -14.82 0.15 -4.96
CA LYS A 164 -16.21 -0.23 -4.74
C LYS A 164 -16.98 -0.35 -6.06
N ASP A 165 -16.84 0.65 -6.93
CA ASP A 165 -17.53 0.67 -8.21
C ASP A 165 -16.95 -0.38 -9.16
N TRP A 166 -15.63 -0.59 -9.15
CA TRP A 166 -14.96 -1.65 -9.90
C TRP A 166 -15.55 -3.04 -9.59
N VAL A 167 -15.74 -3.34 -8.29
CA VAL A 167 -16.40 -4.60 -7.87
C VAL A 167 -17.84 -4.66 -8.37
N SER A 168 -18.57 -3.55 -8.31
CA SER A 168 -19.95 -3.47 -8.79
C SER A 168 -20.06 -3.68 -10.31
N GLU A 169 -19.19 -3.03 -11.07
CA GLU A 169 -19.16 -3.14 -12.54
C GLU A 169 -18.86 -4.58 -13.01
N LEU A 170 -17.92 -5.27 -12.34
CA LEU A 170 -17.65 -6.68 -12.59
C LEU A 170 -18.85 -7.57 -12.24
N LYS A 171 -19.44 -7.37 -11.06
CA LYS A 171 -20.60 -8.15 -10.60
C LYS A 171 -21.81 -8.01 -11.53
N ASN A 172 -22.02 -6.82 -12.05
CA ASN A 172 -23.11 -6.52 -12.98
C ASN A 172 -22.82 -6.98 -14.42
N GLY A 173 -21.61 -7.50 -14.68
CA GLY A 173 -21.23 -7.96 -16.01
C GLY A 173 -21.04 -6.82 -17.03
N ASN A 174 -20.80 -5.59 -16.56
CA ASN A 174 -20.56 -4.42 -17.42
C ASN A 174 -19.13 -4.37 -17.98
N CYS A 175 -18.25 -5.29 -17.52
CA CYS A 175 -16.87 -5.42 -18.00
C CYS A 175 -16.70 -6.80 -18.67
N ASP A 176 -15.92 -6.86 -19.73
CA ASP A 176 -15.47 -8.11 -20.32
C ASP A 176 -14.32 -8.73 -19.54
N GLY A 177 -13.58 -7.90 -18.84
CA GLY A 177 -12.56 -8.30 -17.89
C GLY A 177 -12.22 -7.23 -16.88
N GLY A 178 -11.50 -7.61 -15.83
CA GLY A 178 -10.98 -6.69 -14.81
C GLY A 178 -9.70 -7.20 -14.22
N ILE A 179 -8.81 -6.29 -13.85
CA ILE A 179 -7.51 -6.65 -13.28
C ILE A 179 -7.35 -5.95 -11.93
N ILE A 180 -6.86 -6.70 -10.93
CA ILE A 180 -6.62 -6.17 -9.60
C ILE A 180 -5.44 -6.87 -8.91
N ILE A 181 -4.71 -6.13 -8.08
CA ILE A 181 -3.71 -6.68 -7.16
C ILE A 181 -4.30 -6.63 -5.76
N LEU A 182 -4.51 -7.79 -5.16
CA LEU A 182 -4.99 -7.96 -3.79
C LEU A 182 -4.37 -9.20 -3.16
N ALA A 183 -4.40 -9.26 -1.83
CA ALA A 183 -4.07 -10.49 -1.12
C ALA A 183 -5.07 -11.60 -1.44
N THR A 184 -4.61 -12.84 -1.46
CA THR A 184 -5.41 -14.03 -1.83
C THR A 184 -6.57 -14.29 -0.88
N ASP A 185 -6.44 -13.86 0.36
CA ASP A 185 -7.42 -13.96 1.45
C ASP A 185 -8.34 -12.72 1.56
N SER A 186 -8.19 -11.75 0.66
CA SER A 186 -9.08 -10.59 0.60
C SER A 186 -10.54 -11.04 0.41
N THR A 187 -11.44 -10.46 1.19
CA THR A 187 -12.89 -10.68 1.08
C THR A 187 -13.42 -10.38 -0.32
N ILE A 188 -12.86 -9.37 -0.98
CA ILE A 188 -13.19 -8.99 -2.38
C ILE A 188 -12.89 -10.16 -3.32
N ILE A 189 -11.73 -10.79 -3.19
CA ILE A 189 -11.34 -11.95 -4.01
C ILE A 189 -12.26 -13.14 -3.72
N GLY A 190 -12.56 -13.38 -2.44
CA GLY A 190 -13.50 -14.42 -2.02
C GLY A 190 -14.91 -14.24 -2.62
N ASP A 191 -15.39 -13.01 -2.68
CA ASP A 191 -16.69 -12.68 -3.25
C ASP A 191 -16.70 -12.77 -4.78
N LEU A 192 -15.65 -12.34 -5.46
CA LEU A 192 -15.54 -12.42 -6.91
C LEU A 192 -15.42 -13.88 -7.40
N LYS A 193 -14.72 -14.74 -6.66
CA LYS A 193 -14.65 -16.18 -7.00
C LYS A 193 -15.99 -16.91 -6.94
N LYS A 194 -16.94 -16.43 -6.15
CA LYS A 194 -18.29 -17.02 -6.06
C LYS A 194 -19.18 -16.65 -7.25
N ILE A 195 -18.81 -15.60 -7.97
CA ILE A 195 -19.55 -15.16 -9.15
C ILE A 195 -18.94 -15.92 -10.32
N ARG A 196 -19.77 -16.63 -11.07
CA ARG A 196 -19.38 -17.13 -12.40
C ARG A 196 -19.31 -15.93 -13.34
N ILE A 197 -18.16 -15.25 -13.32
CA ILE A 197 -17.87 -14.17 -14.26
C ILE A 197 -17.69 -14.78 -15.62
#